data_1fde287366214d5c64d6c8be1b13b01f
#
_entry.id   1fde287366214d5c64d6c8be1b13b01f
#
_cell.length_a   1.000
_cell.length_b   1.000
_cell.length_c   1.000
_cell.angle_alpha   90.00
_cell.angle_beta   90.00
_cell.angle_gamma   90.00
#
_symmetry.space_group_name_H-M   'P 1'
#
loop_
_entity.id
_entity.type
_entity.pdbx_description
1 polymer ?
#
loop_
_entity_poly.entity_id
_entity_poly.type
_entity_poly.pdbx_seq_one_letter_code
_entity_poly.pdbx_strand_id
1 'polypeptide(L)' 'MNTYNISVNGNEILSQVPQSNLQENLKLVRGLVWTSGGNDGDIQVELNKDETICNE' A
#
# COMPACT_ATOMS: atom_id res chain seq x y z
N MET A 1 -15.67 -0.08 -3.55
CA MET A 1 -14.62 0.71 -2.92
C MET A 1 -13.26 0.20 -3.29
N ASN A 2 -12.36 1.12 -3.53
CA ASN A 2 -11.02 0.71 -3.91
C ASN A 2 -10.14 0.56 -2.68
N THR A 3 -9.28 -0.43 -2.73
CA THR A 3 -8.28 -0.62 -1.69
C THR A 3 -6.92 -0.66 -2.34
N TYR A 4 -5.89 -0.64 -1.52
CA TYR A 4 -4.53 -0.59 -2.02
C TYR A 4 -3.67 -1.63 -1.33
N ASN A 5 -2.67 -2.10 -2.04
CA ASN A 5 -1.65 -2.98 -1.48
C ASN A 5 -0.36 -2.20 -1.38
N ILE A 6 0.34 -2.35 -0.28
CA ILE A 6 1.62 -1.68 -0.09
C ILE A 6 2.70 -2.74 0.01
N SER A 7 3.72 -2.61 -0.81
CA SER A 7 4.84 -3.53 -0.79
C SER A 7 6.15 -2.78 -0.67
N VAL A 8 7.15 -3.47 -0.12
CA VAL A 8 8.49 -2.92 0.02
C VAL A 8 9.45 -3.93 -0.56
N ASN A 9 10.26 -3.48 -1.50
CA ASN A 9 11.23 -4.34 -2.19
C ASN A 9 10.59 -5.55 -2.84
N GLY A 10 9.36 -5.38 -3.30
CA GLY A 10 8.65 -6.46 -3.93
C GLY A 10 7.92 -7.38 -2.99
N ASN A 11 8.02 -7.14 -1.69
CA ASN A 11 7.32 -7.95 -0.69
C ASN A 11 6.09 -7.21 -0.20
N GLU A 12 4.93 -7.79 -0.41
CA GLU A 12 3.70 -7.17 0.02
C GLU A 12 3.60 -7.25 1.54
N ILE A 13 3.47 -6.08 2.18
CA ILE A 13 3.40 -6.03 3.63
C ILE A 13 2.01 -5.66 4.13
N LEU A 14 1.24 -4.94 3.31
CA LEU A 14 -0.14 -4.60 3.64
C LEU A 14 -1.00 -4.83 2.44
N SER A 15 -2.21 -5.31 2.67
CA SER A 15 -3.15 -5.53 1.57
C SER A 15 -4.51 -5.01 1.95
N GLN A 16 -5.29 -4.66 0.93
CA GLN A 16 -6.66 -4.20 1.10
C GLN A 16 -6.75 -3.00 2.04
N VAL A 17 -5.84 -2.05 1.88
CA VAL A 17 -5.82 -0.84 2.69
C VAL A 17 -6.84 0.13 2.12
N PRO A 18 -7.83 0.57 2.90
CA PRO A 18 -8.82 1.52 2.41
C PRO A 18 -8.17 2.85 2.07
N GLN A 19 -8.76 3.55 1.12
CA GLN A 19 -8.22 4.84 0.72
C GLN A 19 -8.15 5.82 1.88
N SER A 20 -9.11 5.76 2.77
CA SER A 20 -9.13 6.67 3.91
C SER A 20 -7.96 6.45 4.86
N ASN A 21 -7.40 5.25 4.89
CA ASN A 21 -6.28 4.93 5.76
C ASN A 21 -4.96 4.86 5.01
N LEU A 22 -4.98 5.07 3.71
CA LEU A 22 -3.80 4.86 2.90
C LEU A 22 -2.64 5.75 3.32
N GLN A 23 -2.91 7.05 3.50
CA GLN A 23 -1.86 7.97 3.86
C GLN A 23 -1.25 7.65 5.21
N GLU A 24 -2.09 7.29 6.15
CA GLU A 24 -1.64 6.94 7.49
C GLU A 24 -0.76 5.70 7.46
N ASN A 25 -1.19 4.71 6.72
CA ASN A 25 -0.41 3.48 6.60
C ASN A 25 0.90 3.71 5.83
N LEU A 26 0.88 4.54 4.81
CA LEU A 26 2.10 4.88 4.11
C LEU A 26 3.10 5.56 5.03
N LYS A 27 2.61 6.41 5.91
CA LYS A 27 3.48 7.08 6.86
C LYS A 27 4.18 6.08 7.76
N LEU A 28 3.44 5.09 8.24
CA LEU A 28 4.01 4.04 9.08
C LEU A 28 5.03 3.22 8.32
N VAL A 29 4.70 2.86 7.09
CA VAL A 29 5.60 2.06 6.27
C VAL A 29 6.89 2.82 5.98
N ARG A 30 6.78 4.10 5.68
CA ARG A 30 7.98 4.91 5.44
C ARG A 30 8.89 4.95 6.66
N GLY A 31 8.29 5.10 7.84
CA GLY A 31 9.07 5.08 9.06
C GLY A 31 9.81 3.77 9.26
N LEU A 32 9.13 2.66 8.98
CA LEU A 32 9.74 1.35 9.10
C LEU A 32 10.88 1.18 8.09
N VAL A 33 10.66 1.61 6.86
CA VAL A 33 11.66 1.48 5.81
C VAL A 33 12.90 2.31 6.17
N TRP A 34 12.70 3.53 6.61
CA TRP A 34 13.81 4.39 6.98
C TRP A 34 14.59 3.83 8.16
N THR A 35 13.89 3.30 9.15
CA THR A 35 14.52 2.72 10.32
C THR A 35 15.40 1.53 9.94
N SER A 36 15.00 0.78 8.92
CA SER A 36 15.80 -0.36 8.48
C SER A 36 16.80 0.00 7.40
N GLY A 37 16.97 1.28 7.11
CA GLY A 37 17.99 1.71 6.16
C GLY A 37 17.54 1.73 4.71
N GLY A 38 16.24 1.61 4.46
CA GLY A 38 15.71 1.64 3.10
C GLY A 38 15.41 3.04 2.62
N ASN A 39 14.88 3.12 1.42
CA ASN A 39 14.51 4.39 0.78
C ASN A 39 13.05 4.39 0.40
N ASP A 40 12.50 5.58 0.22
CA ASP A 40 11.11 5.71 -0.22
C ASP A 40 10.88 5.01 -1.55
N GLY A 41 11.88 4.96 -2.40
CA GLY A 41 11.75 4.31 -3.69
C GLY A 41 11.51 2.81 -3.62
N ASP A 42 11.76 2.21 -2.45
CA ASP A 42 11.49 0.79 -2.27
C ASP A 42 10.02 0.52 -1.99
N ILE A 43 9.24 1.55 -1.69
CA ILE A 43 7.84 1.40 -1.35
C ILE A 43 7.00 1.49 -2.61
N GLN A 44 6.14 0.53 -2.81
CA GLN A 44 5.23 0.50 -3.95
C GLN A 44 3.80 0.38 -3.47
N VAL A 45 2.92 1.15 -4.10
CA VAL A 45 1.51 1.13 -3.78
C VAL A 45 0.75 0.71 -5.03
N GLU A 46 -0.07 -0.30 -4.89
CA GLU A 46 -0.81 -0.83 -6.01
C GLU A 46 -2.29 -0.73 -5.73
N LEU A 47 -3.04 -0.26 -6.72
CA LEU A 47 -4.47 -0.11 -6.58
C LEU A 47 -5.16 -1.44 -6.85
N ASN A 48 -6.00 -1.85 -5.91
CA ASN A 48 -6.87 -3.00 -6.10
C ASN A 48 -8.23 -2.50 -6.55
N LYS A 49 -8.61 -2.88 -7.73
CA LYS A 49 -9.94 -2.53 -8.20
C LYS A 49 -10.94 -3.54 -7.69
N ASP A 50 -12.05 -3.05 -7.22
CA ASP A 50 -13.11 -3.92 -6.78
C ASP A 50 -13.89 -4.36 -8.00
N GLU A 51 -13.59 -5.53 -8.49
CA GLU A 51 -14.19 -5.98 -9.72
C GLU A 51 -15.52 -6.65 -9.55
N THR A 52 -15.93 -6.81 -8.36
CA THR A 52 -17.23 -7.44 -8.16
C THR A 52 -18.35 -6.60 -8.70
N ILE A 53 -18.10 -5.35 -8.99
CA ILE A 53 -19.11 -4.51 -9.46
C ILE A 53 -19.37 -4.64 -10.88
N CYS A 54 -18.91 -5.15 -11.47
CA CYS A 54 -19.10 -5.04 -12.79
C CYS A 54 -20.37 -5.30 -13.29
N ASN A 55 -20.51 -4.74 -13.17
CA ASN A 55 -21.20 -4.80 -13.82
C ASN A 55 -21.48 -4.63 -14.65
N GLU A 56 -21.66 -4.29 -14.63
CA GLU A 56 -22.07 -4.25 -15.29
C GLU A 56 -22.24 -4.39 -15.72
#